data_838d48ddec1ccb1764637bc8239d13e1
#
_entry.id   838d48ddec1ccb1764637bc8239d13e1
#
_cell.length_a   1.000
_cell.length_b   1.000
_cell.length_c   1.000
_cell.angle_alpha   90.00
_cell.angle_beta   90.00
_cell.angle_gamma   90.00
#
_symmetry.space_group_name_H-M   'P 1'
#
loop_
_entity.id
_entity.type
_entity.pdbx_description
1 polymer ?
#
loop_
_entity_poly.entity_id
_entity_poly.type
_entity_poly.pdbx_seq_one_letter_code
_entity_poly.pdbx_strand_id
1 'polypeptide(L)'
;MPPAGTMTEVFFLERPVATRNSAGESVTTWEPVAKLLGSYEQTSFSEQARRGQIGGTLQATVRIHWRADVTSAMRLRWASRGNRVLMITSIVEGGRRRELELTVEEQAA
;
A
#
# COMPACT_ATOMS: atom_id res chain seq x y z
N MET A 1 3.90 -18.56 3.76
CA MET A 1 2.63 -18.15 3.11
C MET A 1 1.51 -18.17 4.12
N PRO A 2 0.84 -17.04 4.36
CA PRO A 2 -0.27 -17.04 5.30
C PRO A 2 -1.46 -17.82 4.72
N PRO A 3 -2.20 -18.54 5.55
CA PRO A 3 -3.45 -19.14 5.10
C PRO A 3 -4.43 -18.08 4.65
N ALA A 4 -5.35 -18.42 3.77
CA ALA A 4 -6.37 -17.49 3.29
C ALA A 4 -7.15 -16.84 4.45
N GLY A 5 -7.34 -17.58 5.54
CA GLY A 5 -8.04 -17.05 6.71
C GLY A 5 -7.32 -15.92 7.44
N THR A 6 -6.04 -15.65 7.14
CA THR A 6 -5.33 -14.52 7.74
C THR A 6 -5.39 -13.27 6.86
N MET A 7 -5.94 -13.37 5.67
CA MET A 7 -6.14 -12.23 4.77
C MET A 7 -7.49 -11.59 5.06
N THR A 8 -7.57 -10.92 6.20
CA THR A 8 -8.82 -10.36 6.70
C THR A 8 -8.90 -8.85 6.60
N GLU A 9 -7.79 -8.20 6.21
CA GLU A 9 -7.77 -6.75 6.07
C GLU A 9 -8.29 -6.34 4.70
N VAL A 10 -8.99 -5.23 4.65
CA VAL A 10 -9.59 -4.73 3.41
C VAL A 10 -8.77 -3.55 2.92
N PHE A 11 -8.31 -3.64 1.67
CA PHE A 11 -7.57 -2.58 1.01
C PHE A 11 -8.25 -2.23 -0.30
N PHE A 12 -8.16 -0.95 -0.68
CA PHE A 12 -8.49 -0.55 -2.05
C PHE A 12 -7.19 -0.24 -2.77
N LEU A 13 -6.96 -0.92 -3.88
CA LEU A 13 -5.84 -0.63 -4.76
C LEU A 13 -6.19 0.62 -5.56
N GLU A 14 -5.33 1.62 -5.51
CA GLU A 14 -5.56 2.90 -6.19
C GLU A 14 -4.42 3.20 -7.14
N ARG A 15 -4.74 3.75 -8.30
CA ARG A 15 -3.75 4.16 -9.28
C ARG A 15 -3.70 5.67 -9.38
N PRO A 16 -2.52 6.25 -9.68
CA PRO A 16 -2.41 7.68 -9.86
C PRO A 16 -2.96 8.10 -11.22
N VAL A 17 -3.65 9.22 -11.24
CA VAL A 17 -4.15 9.83 -12.46
C VAL A 17 -3.74 11.29 -12.45
N ALA A 18 -3.04 11.72 -13.51
CA ALA A 18 -2.65 13.11 -13.64
C ALA A 18 -3.85 13.88 -14.20
N THR A 19 -4.23 14.94 -13.50
CA THR A 19 -5.30 15.83 -13.93
C THR A 19 -4.80 17.27 -13.86
N ARG A 20 -5.56 18.20 -14.45
CA ARG A 20 -5.25 19.61 -14.33
C ARG A 20 -6.30 20.29 -13.48
N ASN A 21 -5.87 21.15 -12.57
CA ASN A 21 -6.79 21.94 -11.78
C ASN A 21 -7.23 23.20 -12.57
N SER A 22 -8.03 24.03 -11.95
CA SER A 22 -8.55 25.24 -12.62
C SER A 22 -7.46 26.25 -12.98
N ALA A 23 -6.30 26.18 -12.33
CA ALA A 23 -5.16 27.04 -12.65
C ALA A 23 -4.26 26.44 -13.72
N GLY A 24 -4.60 25.26 -14.26
CA GLY A 24 -3.79 24.59 -15.28
C GLY A 24 -2.62 23.78 -14.74
N GLU A 25 -2.48 23.66 -13.44
CA GLU A 25 -1.42 22.88 -12.82
C GLU A 25 -1.73 21.39 -12.86
N SER A 26 -0.70 20.57 -13.05
CA SER A 26 -0.84 19.12 -12.99
C SER A 26 -1.00 18.69 -11.55
N VAL A 27 -2.04 17.92 -11.27
CA VAL A 27 -2.33 17.38 -9.94
C VAL A 27 -2.50 15.89 -10.07
N THR A 28 -2.03 15.16 -9.08
CA THR A 28 -2.27 13.72 -9.02
C THR A 28 -3.51 13.44 -8.20
N THR A 29 -4.45 12.71 -8.80
CA THR A 29 -5.59 12.15 -8.08
C THR A 29 -5.46 10.64 -8.09
N TRP A 30 -6.22 9.97 -7.22
CA TRP A 30 -6.11 8.52 -7.08
C TRP A 30 -7.46 7.89 -7.36
N GLU A 31 -7.45 6.92 -8.28
CA GLU A 31 -8.65 6.18 -8.66
C GLU A 31 -8.62 4.77 -8.10
N PRO A 32 -9.71 4.29 -7.52
CA PRO A 32 -9.76 2.90 -7.08
C PRO A 32 -9.77 1.96 -8.28
N VAL A 33 -8.93 0.93 -8.23
CA VAL A 33 -8.84 -0.10 -9.25
C VAL A 33 -9.59 -1.34 -8.80
N ALA A 34 -9.42 -1.74 -7.54
CA ALA A 34 -9.99 -2.98 -7.04
C ALA A 34 -10.04 -2.97 -5.51
N LYS A 35 -10.97 -3.75 -4.97
CA LYS A 35 -11.02 -4.05 -3.56
C LYS A 35 -10.29 -5.36 -3.32
N LEU A 36 -9.35 -5.36 -2.38
CA LEU A 36 -8.50 -6.52 -2.10
C LEU A 36 -8.64 -6.93 -0.65
N LEU A 37 -8.53 -8.23 -0.42
CA LEU A 37 -8.31 -8.77 0.91
C LEU A 37 -6.85 -9.13 1.03
N GLY A 38 -6.27 -8.84 2.19
CA GLY A 38 -4.86 -9.13 2.41
C GLY A 38 -4.53 -9.22 3.88
N SER A 39 -3.25 -9.40 4.15
CA SER A 39 -2.72 -9.37 5.51
C SER A 39 -1.69 -8.25 5.61
N TYR A 40 -1.56 -7.71 6.81
CA TYR A 40 -0.64 -6.61 7.09
C TYR A 40 0.31 -7.01 8.21
N GLU A 41 1.59 -6.79 7.99
CA GLU A 41 2.60 -7.05 9.00
C GLU A 41 3.61 -5.91 8.98
N GLN A 42 3.69 -5.18 10.08
CA GLN A 42 4.67 -4.11 10.20
C GLN A 42 6.05 -4.73 10.36
N THR A 43 6.99 -4.34 9.50
CA THR A 43 8.31 -4.95 9.46
C THR A 43 9.39 -4.06 10.06
N SER A 44 9.26 -2.75 9.94
CA SER A 44 10.25 -1.86 10.53
C SER A 44 9.68 -0.47 10.74
N PHE A 45 10.41 0.29 11.53
CA PHE A 45 10.14 1.68 11.82
C PHE A 45 11.43 2.44 11.51
N SER A 46 11.38 3.56 10.81
CA SER A 46 12.59 4.30 10.44
C SER A 46 13.30 4.84 11.69
N GLU A 47 14.61 5.03 11.59
CA GLU A 47 15.40 5.59 12.68
C GLU A 47 14.90 6.97 13.09
N GLN A 48 14.51 7.79 12.12
CA GLN A 48 13.96 9.11 12.42
C GLN A 48 12.71 9.01 13.28
N ALA A 49 11.82 8.11 12.95
CA ALA A 49 10.60 7.91 13.73
C ALA A 49 10.91 7.39 15.13
N ARG A 50 11.89 6.48 15.25
CA ARG A 50 12.29 5.96 16.57
C ARG A 50 12.83 7.04 17.48
N ARG A 51 13.47 8.05 16.91
CA ARG A 51 14.01 9.17 17.67
C ARG A 51 12.99 10.26 17.92
N GLY A 52 11.72 10.02 17.57
CA GLY A 52 10.66 10.96 17.78
C GLY A 52 10.62 12.10 16.77
N GLN A 53 11.34 11.98 15.68
CA GLN A 53 11.28 12.98 14.63
C GLN A 53 9.99 12.86 13.84
N ILE A 54 9.41 14.01 13.51
CA ILE A 54 8.21 14.07 12.70
C ILE A 54 8.57 13.67 11.26
N GLY A 55 7.69 12.92 10.60
CA GLY A 55 7.91 12.53 9.22
C GLY A 55 8.64 11.21 9.05
N GLY A 56 8.81 10.44 10.11
CA GLY A 56 9.34 9.10 10.00
C GLY A 56 8.43 8.21 9.18
N THR A 57 8.97 7.13 8.66
CA THR A 57 8.27 6.20 7.78
C THR A 57 8.11 4.85 8.43
N LEU A 58 6.89 4.33 8.40
CA LEU A 58 6.60 2.96 8.81
C LEU A 58 6.69 2.08 7.57
N GLN A 59 7.40 0.97 7.70
CA GLN A 59 7.46 -0.02 6.64
C GLN A 59 6.70 -1.27 7.06
N ALA A 60 6.00 -1.85 6.10
CA ALA A 60 5.21 -3.04 6.34
C ALA A 60 5.18 -3.91 5.10
N THR A 61 4.80 -5.15 5.29
CA THR A 61 4.54 -6.09 4.21
C THR A 61 3.06 -6.37 4.17
N VAL A 62 2.47 -6.21 2.99
CA VAL A 62 1.08 -6.57 2.74
C VAL A 62 1.09 -7.75 1.78
N ARG A 63 0.41 -8.82 2.15
CA ARG A 63 0.27 -10.00 1.28
C ARG A 63 -1.15 -10.03 0.75
N ILE A 64 -1.26 -10.15 -0.57
CA ILE A 64 -2.55 -10.25 -1.26
C ILE A 64 -2.52 -11.42 -2.21
N HIS A 65 -3.67 -11.83 -2.71
CA HIS A 65 -3.72 -12.81 -3.78
C HIS A 65 -3.09 -12.22 -5.04
N TRP A 66 -2.48 -13.08 -5.86
CA TRP A 66 -1.77 -12.64 -7.05
C TRP A 66 -2.69 -11.87 -8.01
N ARG A 67 -2.17 -10.77 -8.55
CA ARG A 67 -2.83 -9.96 -9.57
C ARG A 67 -1.77 -9.44 -10.53
N ALA A 68 -2.13 -9.34 -11.80
CA ALA A 68 -1.19 -8.87 -12.83
C ALA A 68 -1.11 -7.35 -12.90
N ASP A 69 -2.09 -6.63 -12.35
CA ASP A 69 -2.24 -5.20 -12.57
C ASP A 69 -1.65 -4.31 -11.46
N VAL A 70 -0.99 -4.91 -10.47
CA VAL A 70 -0.38 -4.15 -9.38
C VAL A 70 1.00 -3.65 -9.79
N THR A 71 1.25 -2.36 -9.60
CA THR A 71 2.55 -1.76 -9.90
C THR A 71 3.03 -0.93 -8.71
N SER A 72 4.33 -0.62 -8.71
CA SER A 72 4.92 0.20 -7.65
C SER A 72 4.55 1.68 -7.75
N ALA A 73 3.86 2.08 -8.80
CA ALA A 73 3.31 3.44 -8.89
C ALA A 73 1.98 3.57 -8.15
N MET A 74 1.38 2.45 -7.75
CA MET A 74 0.09 2.43 -7.08
C MET A 74 0.24 2.54 -5.57
N ARG A 75 -0.90 2.70 -4.91
CA ARG A 75 -0.96 2.72 -3.45
C ARG A 75 -2.14 1.90 -2.96
N LEU A 76 -2.11 1.55 -1.69
CA LEU A 76 -3.24 0.90 -1.04
C LEU A 76 -3.88 1.88 -0.06
N ARG A 77 -5.20 1.92 -0.04
CA ARG A 77 -5.96 2.61 1.00
C ARG A 77 -6.51 1.54 1.93
N TRP A 78 -6.07 1.55 3.17
CA TRP A 78 -6.40 0.50 4.14
C TRP A 78 -7.77 0.81 4.78
N ALA A 79 -8.82 0.34 4.13
CA ALA A 79 -10.17 0.71 4.48
C ALA A 79 -10.59 0.20 5.87
N SER A 80 -10.14 -0.98 6.27
CA SER A 80 -10.51 -1.54 7.56
C SER A 80 -9.75 -0.92 8.73
N ARG A 81 -8.83 0.00 8.48
CA ARG A 81 -8.05 0.67 9.51
C ARG A 81 -8.00 2.18 9.30
N GLY A 82 -9.15 2.79 9.03
CA GLY A 82 -9.26 4.24 8.97
C GLY A 82 -8.74 4.86 7.67
N ASN A 83 -8.76 4.11 6.59
CA ASN A 83 -8.33 4.60 5.27
C ASN A 83 -6.89 5.09 5.24
N ARG A 84 -6.01 4.42 5.97
CA ARG A 84 -4.59 4.75 5.97
C ARG A 84 -4.01 4.51 4.57
N VAL A 85 -3.13 5.40 4.15
CA VAL A 85 -2.53 5.34 2.81
C VAL A 85 -1.17 4.68 2.89
N LEU A 86 -1.01 3.61 2.11
CA LEU A 86 0.21 2.81 2.07
C LEU A 86 0.77 2.87 0.67
N MET A 87 1.94 3.49 0.50
CA MET A 87 2.57 3.59 -0.81
C MET A 87 3.34 2.31 -1.09
N ILE A 88 3.11 1.71 -2.25
CA ILE A 88 3.81 0.48 -2.65
C ILE A 88 5.20 0.85 -3.12
N THR A 89 6.22 0.27 -2.51
CA THR A 89 7.61 0.52 -2.89
C THR A 89 8.26 -0.66 -3.59
N SER A 90 7.75 -1.86 -3.37
CA SER A 90 8.34 -3.07 -3.95
C SER A 90 7.28 -4.15 -4.05
N ILE A 91 7.39 -4.99 -5.05
CA ILE A 91 6.46 -6.09 -5.30
C ILE A 91 7.27 -7.35 -5.54
N VAL A 92 6.98 -8.40 -4.80
CA VAL A 92 7.62 -9.70 -4.96
C VAL A 92 6.53 -10.75 -5.14
N GLU A 93 6.68 -11.60 -6.14
CA GLU A 93 5.78 -12.74 -6.31
C GLU A 93 6.18 -13.84 -5.34
N GLY A 94 5.20 -14.35 -4.60
CA GLY A 94 5.38 -15.47 -3.71
C GLY A 94 4.46 -16.62 -4.09
N GLY A 95 4.73 -17.79 -3.52
CA GLY A 95 3.79 -18.90 -3.57
C GLY A 95 3.37 -19.35 -4.96
N ARG A 96 4.28 -19.47 -5.91
CA ARG A 96 3.98 -19.93 -7.27
C ARG A 96 2.93 -19.08 -7.97
N ARG A 97 3.06 -17.76 -7.85
CA ARG A 97 2.10 -16.78 -8.39
C ARG A 97 0.74 -16.80 -7.70
N ARG A 98 0.68 -17.29 -6.48
CA ARG A 98 -0.57 -17.28 -5.71
C ARG A 98 -0.71 -16.04 -4.87
N GLU A 99 0.42 -15.41 -4.57
CA GLU A 99 0.47 -14.23 -3.71
C GLU A 99 1.40 -13.19 -4.27
N LEU A 100 1.12 -11.94 -3.89
CA LEU A 100 2.09 -10.86 -4.03
C LEU A 100 2.43 -10.37 -2.63
N GLU A 101 3.73 -10.16 -2.39
CA GLU A 101 4.19 -9.48 -1.20
C GLU A 101 4.53 -8.06 -1.59
N LEU A 102 3.80 -7.14 -1.03
CA LEU A 102 3.97 -5.71 -1.31
C LEU A 102 4.70 -5.10 -0.13
N THR A 103 5.87 -4.52 -0.39
CA THR A 103 6.49 -3.67 0.63
C THR A 103 5.86 -2.31 0.51
N VAL A 104 5.32 -1.82 1.60
CA VAL A 104 4.60 -0.55 1.62
C VAL A 104 5.21 0.37 2.66
N GLU A 105 5.05 1.66 2.42
CA GLU A 105 5.49 2.69 3.34
C GLU A 105 4.33 3.60 3.69
N GLU A 106 4.23 3.93 4.96
CA GLU A 106 3.26 4.88 5.45
C GLU A 106 4.00 6.01 6.17
N GLN A 107 3.67 7.25 5.80
CA GLN A 107 4.26 8.39 6.47
C GLN A 107 3.74 8.45 7.90
N ALA A 108 4.64 8.45 8.88
CA ALA A 108 4.28 8.62 10.27
C ALA A 108 3.90 10.08 10.51
N ALA A 109 2.71 10.31 11.07
CA ALA A 109 2.24 11.66 11.31
C ALA A 109 2.84 12.24 12.58
#